data_2c76f78fa14f1dbfd735322c1fbaac4e
#
_entry.id   2c76f78fa14f1dbfd735322c1fbaac4e
#
_cell.length_a   1.000
_cell.length_b   1.000
_cell.length_c   1.000
_cell.angle_alpha   90.00
_cell.angle_beta   90.00
_cell.angle_gamma   90.00
#
_symmetry.space_group_name_H-M   'P 1'
#
loop_
_entity.id
_entity.type
_entity.pdbx_description
1 polymer ?
#
loop_
_entity_poly.entity_id
_entity_poly.type
_entity_poly.pdbx_seq_one_letter_code
_entity_poly.pdbx_strand_id
1 'polypeptide(L)'
;MDLELMINSFPKLLNAAVITLKLLSVSLIIGLFIGLFFAILRLNKNIFINRFAYGYSYVFRGTPLLVQIFIIYFGLGQIEYLRSTVLWVILKEPYWCAIIAFALNTGAYTSEILRSAFQTIKPGIIEAGKSLGISNKVIFYKIQIPIAIRQSLPAYGNEIILMMKGTSLASTITIMDLTGVAKYIISTTFKPIEVFIVAGGIYLFMTFIIHNVIKFLEKKYSFN
;
A
#
# COMPACT_ATOMS: atom_id res chain seq x y z
N MET A 1 -6.93 23.81 -26.14
CA MET A 1 -5.89 23.06 -25.41
C MET A 1 -4.54 23.72 -25.68
N ASP A 2 -3.82 24.03 -24.63
CA ASP A 2 -2.50 24.64 -24.71
C ASP A 2 -1.43 23.53 -24.73
N LEU A 3 -1.01 23.16 -25.96
CA LEU A 3 -0.01 22.12 -26.18
C LEU A 3 1.37 22.53 -25.65
N GLU A 4 1.71 23.80 -25.72
CA GLU A 4 2.98 24.31 -25.21
C GLU A 4 3.07 24.13 -23.70
N LEU A 5 2.03 24.44 -22.95
CA LEU A 5 1.96 24.21 -21.51
C LEU A 5 2.08 22.71 -21.20
N MET A 6 1.42 21.83 -21.97
CA MET A 6 1.49 20.38 -21.76
C MET A 6 2.91 19.87 -21.93
N ILE A 7 3.62 20.29 -22.99
CA ILE A 7 5.02 19.90 -23.25
C ILE A 7 5.94 20.43 -22.14
N ASN A 8 5.78 21.69 -21.74
CA ASN A 8 6.61 22.33 -20.72
C ASN A 8 6.38 21.80 -19.30
N SER A 9 5.17 21.31 -19.02
CA SER A 9 4.84 20.69 -17.71
C SER A 9 5.30 19.23 -17.60
N PHE A 10 5.41 18.50 -18.71
CA PHE A 10 5.73 17.08 -18.71
C PHE A 10 7.03 16.73 -17.96
N PRO A 11 8.20 17.37 -18.20
CA PRO A 11 9.43 17.04 -17.49
C PRO A 11 9.34 17.33 -15.98
N LYS A 12 8.62 18.38 -15.58
CA LYS A 12 8.40 18.73 -14.16
C LYS A 12 7.56 17.66 -13.47
N LEU A 13 6.49 17.24 -14.11
CA LEU A 13 5.60 16.20 -13.61
C LEU A 13 6.28 14.83 -13.58
N LEU A 14 7.11 14.51 -14.59
CA LEU A 14 7.88 13.26 -14.62
C LEU A 14 8.89 13.20 -13.46
N ASN A 15 9.56 14.28 -13.13
CA ASN A 15 10.46 14.37 -11.97
C ASN A 15 9.69 14.20 -10.66
N ALA A 16 8.49 14.77 -10.56
CA ALA A 16 7.63 14.61 -9.38
C ALA A 16 7.12 13.16 -9.20
N ALA A 17 6.95 12.42 -10.29
CA ALA A 17 6.60 10.99 -10.26
C ALA A 17 7.62 10.15 -9.47
N VAL A 18 8.88 10.58 -9.38
CA VAL A 18 9.90 9.92 -8.55
C VAL A 18 9.52 9.97 -7.07
N ILE A 19 8.95 11.08 -6.59
CA ILE A 19 8.48 11.22 -5.20
C ILE A 19 7.29 10.29 -4.97
N THR A 20 6.35 10.24 -5.91
CA THR A 20 5.21 9.30 -5.89
C THR A 20 5.69 7.85 -5.78
N LEU A 21 6.68 7.44 -6.58
CA LEU A 21 7.24 6.09 -6.54
C LEU A 21 8.01 5.80 -5.24
N LYS A 22 8.72 6.78 -4.68
CA LYS A 22 9.38 6.65 -3.38
C LYS A 22 8.35 6.45 -2.26
N LEU A 23 7.29 7.28 -2.20
CA LEU A 23 6.20 7.12 -1.25
C LEU A 23 5.57 5.72 -1.36
N LEU A 24 5.24 5.30 -2.58
CA LEU A 24 4.68 3.98 -2.85
C LEU A 24 5.60 2.87 -2.33
N SER A 25 6.85 2.87 -2.79
CA SER A 25 7.79 1.77 -2.50
C SER A 25 8.07 1.62 -1.00
N VAL A 26 8.35 2.72 -0.31
CA VAL A 26 8.63 2.70 1.14
C VAL A 26 7.39 2.25 1.92
N SER A 27 6.22 2.78 1.55
CA SER A 27 4.96 2.41 2.23
C SER A 27 4.58 0.95 2.00
N LEU A 28 4.79 0.42 0.79
CA LEU A 28 4.54 -1.00 0.49
C LEU A 28 5.49 -1.92 1.25
N ILE A 29 6.78 -1.58 1.36
CA ILE A 29 7.75 -2.37 2.12
C ILE A 29 7.34 -2.43 3.60
N ILE A 30 7.12 -1.29 4.23
CA ILE A 30 6.71 -1.23 5.64
C ILE A 30 5.34 -1.90 5.83
N GLY A 31 4.38 -1.61 4.94
CA GLY A 31 3.04 -2.19 4.95
C GLY A 31 3.04 -3.71 4.78
N LEU A 32 3.96 -4.27 3.98
CA LEU A 32 4.13 -5.71 3.85
C LEU A 32 4.54 -6.36 5.18
N PHE A 33 5.52 -5.78 5.90
CA PHE A 33 5.91 -6.29 7.22
C PHE A 33 4.78 -6.20 8.24
N ILE A 34 4.07 -5.06 8.27
CA ILE A 34 2.87 -4.88 9.12
C ILE A 34 1.80 -5.92 8.73
N GLY A 35 1.53 -6.07 7.45
CA GLY A 35 0.54 -7.01 6.93
C GLY A 35 0.86 -8.45 7.27
N LEU A 36 2.13 -8.88 7.12
CA LEU A 36 2.59 -10.21 7.53
C LEU A 36 2.41 -10.44 9.03
N PHE A 37 2.80 -9.47 9.85
CA PHE A 37 2.63 -9.54 11.30
C PHE A 37 1.15 -9.74 11.68
N PHE A 38 0.27 -8.89 11.18
CA PHE A 38 -1.16 -8.99 11.48
C PHE A 38 -1.83 -10.22 10.84
N ALA A 39 -1.37 -10.68 9.67
CA ALA A 39 -1.85 -11.94 9.09
C ALA A 39 -1.55 -13.14 10.00
N ILE A 40 -0.35 -13.21 10.59
CA ILE A 40 0.01 -14.26 11.55
C ILE A 40 -0.89 -14.19 12.78
N LEU A 41 -1.14 -13.00 13.33
CA LEU A 41 -2.05 -12.82 14.46
C LEU A 41 -3.49 -13.22 14.12
N ARG A 42 -3.95 -12.99 12.88
CA ARG A 42 -5.27 -13.38 12.36
C ARG A 42 -5.45 -14.89 12.22
N LEU A 43 -4.36 -15.64 12.07
CA LEU A 43 -4.37 -17.11 12.01
C LEU A 43 -4.23 -17.74 13.41
N ASN A 44 -4.04 -16.96 14.46
CA ASN A 44 -3.89 -17.46 15.83
C ASN A 44 -5.22 -18.03 16.37
N LYS A 45 -5.13 -19.15 17.09
CA LYS A 45 -6.28 -19.80 17.74
C LYS A 45 -6.82 -19.01 18.95
N ASN A 46 -5.99 -18.17 19.57
CA ASN A 46 -6.42 -17.33 20.70
C ASN A 46 -7.36 -16.24 20.18
N ILE A 47 -8.59 -16.25 20.69
CA ILE A 47 -9.66 -15.34 20.24
C ILE A 47 -9.32 -13.86 20.51
N PHE A 48 -8.62 -13.54 21.58
CA PHE A 48 -8.26 -12.16 21.92
C PHE A 48 -7.22 -11.61 20.92
N ILE A 49 -6.20 -12.41 20.58
CA ILE A 49 -5.17 -12.05 19.59
C ILE A 49 -5.81 -11.86 18.21
N ASN A 50 -6.66 -12.81 17.82
CA ASN A 50 -7.36 -12.75 16.53
C ASN A 50 -8.27 -11.51 16.45
N ARG A 51 -9.07 -11.22 17.49
CA ARG A 51 -9.96 -10.04 17.54
C ARG A 51 -9.19 -8.73 17.52
N PHE A 52 -8.07 -8.64 18.23
CA PHE A 52 -7.19 -7.47 18.17
C PHE A 52 -6.72 -7.20 16.74
N ALA A 53 -6.17 -8.23 16.06
CA ALA A 53 -5.72 -8.12 14.69
C ALA A 53 -6.87 -7.83 13.70
N TYR A 54 -8.06 -8.38 13.97
CA TYR A 54 -9.27 -8.04 13.22
C TYR A 54 -9.63 -6.57 13.38
N GLY A 55 -9.61 -6.04 14.59
CA GLY A 55 -9.90 -4.63 14.88
C GLY A 55 -9.00 -3.69 14.09
N TYR A 56 -7.69 -3.99 14.02
CA TYR A 56 -6.76 -3.23 13.18
C TYR A 56 -7.20 -3.24 11.71
N SER A 57 -7.37 -4.42 11.12
CA SER A 57 -7.79 -4.53 9.71
C SER A 57 -9.14 -3.84 9.46
N TYR A 58 -10.09 -3.98 10.39
CA TYR A 58 -11.42 -3.39 10.28
C TYR A 58 -11.36 -1.86 10.25
N VAL A 59 -10.60 -1.25 11.17
CA VAL A 59 -10.48 0.21 11.28
C VAL A 59 -9.78 0.80 10.06
N PHE A 60 -8.61 0.29 9.69
CA PHE A 60 -7.83 0.88 8.59
C PHE A 60 -8.42 0.61 7.21
N ARG A 61 -9.16 -0.47 7.01
CA ARG A 61 -9.87 -0.74 5.75
C ARG A 61 -11.26 -0.08 5.71
N GLY A 62 -11.86 0.16 6.86
CA GLY A 62 -13.20 0.75 6.99
C GLY A 62 -13.21 2.28 7.04
N THR A 63 -12.05 2.92 7.14
CA THR A 63 -11.94 4.39 7.19
C THR A 63 -11.26 4.94 5.92
N PRO A 64 -11.66 6.14 5.43
CA PRO A 64 -11.02 6.75 4.27
C PRO A 64 -9.53 7.04 4.51
N LEU A 65 -8.68 6.69 3.54
CA LEU A 65 -7.24 6.93 3.62
C LEU A 65 -6.90 8.41 3.86
N LEU A 66 -7.65 9.32 3.24
CA LEU A 66 -7.49 10.77 3.46
C LEU A 66 -7.65 11.16 4.92
N VAL A 67 -8.67 10.59 5.59
CA VAL A 67 -8.91 10.84 7.02
C VAL A 67 -7.76 10.32 7.88
N GLN A 68 -7.22 9.15 7.54
CA GLN A 68 -6.05 8.57 8.23
C GLN A 68 -4.83 9.48 8.11
N ILE A 69 -4.56 10.01 6.91
CA ILE A 69 -3.47 10.99 6.68
C ILE A 69 -3.67 12.22 7.55
N PHE A 70 -4.88 12.77 7.60
CA PHE A 70 -5.18 13.99 8.37
C PHE A 70 -5.08 13.77 9.87
N ILE A 71 -5.54 12.61 10.38
CA ILE A 71 -5.38 12.27 11.81
C ILE A 71 -3.89 12.18 12.17
N ILE A 72 -3.07 11.56 11.33
CA ILE A 72 -1.63 11.42 11.60
C ILE A 72 -0.94 12.79 11.48
N TYR A 73 -1.18 13.54 10.42
CA TYR A 73 -0.46 14.78 10.17
C TYR A 73 -0.92 15.93 11.08
N PHE A 74 -2.23 16.18 11.16
CA PHE A 74 -2.77 17.28 11.96
C PHE A 74 -3.08 16.87 13.41
N GLY A 75 -3.55 15.62 13.62
CA GLY A 75 -4.00 15.17 14.94
C GLY A 75 -2.84 14.89 15.89
N LEU A 76 -1.80 14.16 15.45
CA LEU A 76 -0.66 13.86 16.32
C LEU A 76 0.11 15.12 16.72
N GLY A 77 0.13 16.15 15.84
CA GLY A 77 0.73 17.45 16.14
C GLY A 77 0.04 18.24 17.26
N GLN A 78 -1.18 17.89 17.66
CA GLN A 78 -1.90 18.55 18.76
C GLN A 78 -1.56 17.96 20.13
N ILE A 79 -0.91 16.79 20.18
CA ILE A 79 -0.56 16.12 21.44
C ILE A 79 0.78 16.67 21.93
N GLU A 80 0.74 17.54 22.95
CA GLU A 80 1.94 18.20 23.51
C GLU A 80 3.02 17.20 23.96
N TYR A 81 2.61 16.11 24.60
CA TYR A 81 3.52 15.05 25.01
C TYR A 81 4.33 14.46 23.84
N LEU A 82 3.71 14.24 22.68
CA LEU A 82 4.42 13.73 21.51
C LEU A 82 5.46 14.72 20.97
N ARG A 83 5.19 16.02 21.07
CA ARG A 83 6.12 17.07 20.64
C ARG A 83 7.41 17.11 21.46
N SER A 84 7.36 16.65 22.71
CA SER A 84 8.53 16.57 23.59
C SER A 84 9.35 15.28 23.42
N THR A 85 8.86 14.33 22.61
CA THR A 85 9.55 13.04 22.39
C THR A 85 10.44 13.07 21.15
N VAL A 86 11.41 12.14 21.11
CA VAL A 86 12.27 11.93 19.92
C VAL A 86 11.45 11.54 18.67
N LEU A 87 10.26 10.95 18.85
CA LEU A 87 9.37 10.61 17.75
C LEU A 87 8.88 11.83 16.95
N TRP A 88 8.88 13.02 17.59
CA TRP A 88 8.48 14.24 16.93
C TRP A 88 9.40 14.63 15.76
N VAL A 89 10.66 14.25 15.79
CA VAL A 89 11.60 14.46 14.67
C VAL A 89 11.05 13.83 13.36
N ILE A 90 10.36 12.67 13.47
CA ILE A 90 9.75 11.98 12.34
C ILE A 90 8.34 12.51 12.09
N LEU A 91 7.52 12.65 13.13
CA LEU A 91 6.11 13.00 13.03
C LEU A 91 5.83 14.46 12.62
N LYS A 92 6.81 15.36 12.72
CA LYS A 92 6.69 16.73 12.21
C LYS A 92 6.82 16.82 10.68
N GLU A 93 7.43 15.84 10.03
CA GLU A 93 7.69 15.84 8.60
C GLU A 93 6.52 15.23 7.83
N PRO A 94 5.88 15.99 6.89
CA PRO A 94 4.74 15.50 6.11
C PRO A 94 5.03 14.17 5.40
N TYR A 95 6.25 14.00 4.91
CA TYR A 95 6.69 12.80 4.19
C TYR A 95 6.54 11.52 5.04
N TRP A 96 7.00 11.56 6.29
CA TRP A 96 6.89 10.41 7.19
C TRP A 96 5.46 10.19 7.68
N CYS A 97 4.67 11.25 7.87
CA CYS A 97 3.25 11.13 8.18
C CYS A 97 2.49 10.41 7.07
N ALA A 98 2.76 10.75 5.79
CA ALA A 98 2.18 10.06 4.66
C ALA A 98 2.61 8.58 4.61
N ILE A 99 3.90 8.28 4.77
CA ILE A 99 4.42 6.90 4.79
C ILE A 99 3.75 6.08 5.88
N ILE A 100 3.61 6.61 7.10
CA ILE A 100 2.95 5.91 8.21
C ILE A 100 1.49 5.62 7.87
N ALA A 101 0.74 6.62 7.37
CA ALA A 101 -0.65 6.43 6.99
C ALA A 101 -0.81 5.36 5.90
N PHE A 102 -0.01 5.45 4.84
CA PHE A 102 -0.03 4.50 3.74
C PHE A 102 0.39 3.10 4.17
N ALA A 103 1.44 2.97 4.97
CA ALA A 103 1.92 1.68 5.46
C ALA A 103 0.92 0.99 6.38
N LEU A 104 0.25 1.73 7.28
CA LEU A 104 -0.81 1.20 8.12
C LEU A 104 -2.02 0.78 7.28
N ASN A 105 -2.40 1.57 6.30
CA ASN A 105 -3.53 1.26 5.42
C ASN A 105 -3.24 0.01 4.57
N THR A 106 -2.16 0.01 3.76
CA THR A 106 -1.83 -1.14 2.92
C THR A 106 -1.47 -2.38 3.74
N GLY A 107 -0.91 -2.24 4.95
CA GLY A 107 -0.68 -3.34 5.88
C GLY A 107 -1.98 -4.03 6.31
N ALA A 108 -3.05 -3.25 6.51
CA ALA A 108 -4.36 -3.79 6.85
C ALA A 108 -4.97 -4.60 5.68
N TYR A 109 -4.88 -4.08 4.45
CA TYR A 109 -5.29 -4.81 3.25
C TYR A 109 -4.44 -6.07 3.03
N THR A 110 -3.12 -5.96 3.12
CA THR A 110 -2.19 -7.07 2.99
C THR A 110 -2.47 -8.19 3.99
N SER A 111 -2.78 -7.84 5.25
CA SER A 111 -3.10 -8.83 6.28
C SER A 111 -4.31 -9.68 5.93
N GLU A 112 -5.36 -9.07 5.37
CA GLU A 112 -6.57 -9.77 4.95
C GLU A 112 -6.38 -10.56 3.64
N ILE A 113 -5.60 -10.02 2.69
CA ILE A 113 -5.23 -10.73 1.47
C ILE A 113 -4.50 -12.03 1.83
N LEU A 114 -3.50 -11.96 2.69
CA LEU A 114 -2.76 -13.14 3.13
C LEU A 114 -3.63 -14.11 3.92
N ARG A 115 -4.44 -13.62 4.88
CA ARG A 115 -5.36 -14.46 5.62
C ARG A 115 -6.33 -15.21 4.69
N SER A 116 -6.90 -14.51 3.73
CA SER A 116 -7.81 -15.09 2.74
C SER A 116 -7.10 -16.17 1.92
N ALA A 117 -5.88 -15.91 1.47
CA ALA A 117 -5.08 -16.87 0.71
C ALA A 117 -4.80 -18.17 1.52
N PHE A 118 -4.52 -18.05 2.82
CA PHE A 118 -4.39 -19.23 3.69
C PHE A 118 -5.70 -20.02 3.80
N GLN A 119 -6.84 -19.36 3.83
CA GLN A 119 -8.15 -20.02 3.96
C GLN A 119 -8.61 -20.72 2.68
N THR A 120 -8.08 -20.37 1.52
CA THR A 120 -8.39 -21.05 0.25
C THR A 120 -7.62 -22.37 0.07
N ILE A 121 -6.65 -22.68 0.94
CA ILE A 121 -5.90 -23.94 0.88
C ILE A 121 -6.84 -25.08 1.24
N LYS A 122 -7.01 -26.04 0.31
CA LYS A 122 -7.88 -27.19 0.50
C LYS A 122 -7.45 -28.02 1.73
N PRO A 123 -8.35 -28.33 2.67
CA PRO A 123 -8.03 -29.14 3.86
C PRO A 123 -7.36 -30.49 3.52
N GLY A 124 -7.78 -31.14 2.45
CA GLY A 124 -7.21 -32.42 2.00
C GLY A 124 -5.70 -32.38 1.71
N ILE A 125 -5.13 -31.23 1.33
CA ILE A 125 -3.68 -31.08 1.16
C ILE A 125 -2.96 -31.21 2.52
N ILE A 126 -3.56 -30.62 3.56
CA ILE A 126 -3.02 -30.66 4.91
C ILE A 126 -3.16 -32.06 5.50
N GLU A 127 -4.31 -32.69 5.29
CA GLU A 127 -4.60 -34.06 5.75
C GLU A 127 -3.69 -35.08 5.09
N ALA A 128 -3.49 -34.97 3.78
CA ALA A 128 -2.55 -35.84 3.05
C ALA A 128 -1.11 -35.70 3.59
N GLY A 129 -0.66 -34.47 3.86
CA GLY A 129 0.64 -34.26 4.49
C GLY A 129 0.75 -34.93 5.85
N LYS A 130 -0.27 -34.85 6.70
CA LYS A 130 -0.32 -35.52 8.00
C LYS A 130 -0.32 -37.03 7.90
N SER A 131 -1.07 -37.59 6.94
CA SER A 131 -1.12 -39.04 6.70
C SER A 131 0.22 -39.61 6.26
N LEU A 132 1.07 -38.79 5.62
CA LEU A 132 2.45 -39.13 5.27
C LEU A 132 3.44 -38.93 6.44
N GLY A 133 2.96 -38.63 7.64
CA GLY A 133 3.81 -38.38 8.82
C GLY A 133 4.57 -37.07 8.82
N ILE A 134 4.23 -36.12 7.91
CA ILE A 134 4.91 -34.83 7.83
C ILE A 134 4.47 -33.95 9.01
N SER A 135 5.43 -33.36 9.72
CA SER A 135 5.14 -32.52 10.87
C SER A 135 4.38 -31.24 10.49
N ASN A 136 3.52 -30.74 11.38
CA ASN A 136 2.72 -29.53 11.14
C ASN A 136 3.58 -28.31 10.78
N LYS A 137 4.79 -28.19 11.35
CA LYS A 137 5.73 -27.11 11.00
C LYS A 137 6.17 -27.20 9.54
N VAL A 138 6.53 -28.39 9.08
CA VAL A 138 6.97 -28.60 7.69
C VAL A 138 5.81 -28.36 6.73
N ILE A 139 4.60 -28.85 7.05
CA ILE A 139 3.38 -28.57 6.27
C ILE A 139 3.17 -27.06 6.17
N PHE A 140 3.27 -26.34 7.28
CA PHE A 140 3.08 -24.88 7.28
C PHE A 140 4.11 -24.16 6.40
N TYR A 141 5.40 -24.37 6.64
CA TYR A 141 6.45 -23.64 5.93
C TYR A 141 6.68 -24.10 4.48
N LYS A 142 6.56 -25.40 4.20
CA LYS A 142 6.92 -25.95 2.89
C LYS A 142 5.72 -26.13 1.94
N ILE A 143 4.49 -26.15 2.48
CA ILE A 143 3.27 -26.36 1.68
C ILE A 143 2.37 -25.13 1.76
N GLN A 144 1.92 -24.75 2.97
CA GLN A 144 0.91 -23.69 3.10
C GLN A 144 1.43 -22.31 2.71
N ILE A 145 2.59 -21.89 3.21
CA ILE A 145 3.17 -20.57 2.88
C ILE A 145 3.39 -20.40 1.37
N PRO A 146 4.08 -21.30 0.66
CA PRO A 146 4.26 -21.15 -0.78
C PRO A 146 2.94 -21.08 -1.57
N ILE A 147 1.94 -21.88 -1.19
CA ILE A 147 0.61 -21.85 -1.81
C ILE A 147 -0.06 -20.51 -1.54
N ALA A 148 -0.08 -20.05 -0.27
CA ALA A 148 -0.72 -18.80 0.12
C ALA A 148 -0.07 -17.59 -0.57
N ILE A 149 1.26 -17.54 -0.68
CA ILE A 149 1.97 -16.46 -1.39
C ILE A 149 1.52 -16.42 -2.86
N ARG A 150 1.49 -17.56 -3.54
CA ARG A 150 1.06 -17.61 -4.96
C ARG A 150 -0.38 -17.17 -5.14
N GLN A 151 -1.29 -17.62 -4.26
CA GLN A 151 -2.70 -17.26 -4.31
C GLN A 151 -2.96 -15.79 -3.95
N SER A 152 -2.08 -15.17 -3.16
CA SER A 152 -2.21 -13.75 -2.79
C SER A 152 -1.71 -12.80 -3.87
N LEU A 153 -0.87 -13.24 -4.82
CA LEU A 153 -0.24 -12.38 -5.82
C LEU A 153 -1.22 -11.49 -6.60
N PRO A 154 -2.34 -12.00 -7.17
CA PRO A 154 -3.27 -11.14 -7.92
C PRO A 154 -3.91 -10.05 -7.05
N ALA A 155 -4.36 -10.42 -5.86
CA ALA A 155 -4.99 -9.48 -4.93
C ALA A 155 -3.99 -8.44 -4.41
N TYR A 156 -2.75 -8.86 -4.10
CA TYR A 156 -1.69 -7.96 -3.67
C TYR A 156 -1.23 -7.04 -4.81
N GLY A 157 -1.18 -7.55 -6.03
CA GLY A 157 -0.90 -6.74 -7.21
C GLY A 157 -1.93 -5.63 -7.43
N ASN A 158 -3.21 -5.94 -7.25
CA ASN A 158 -4.26 -4.92 -7.29
C ASN A 158 -4.11 -3.89 -6.15
N GLU A 159 -3.75 -4.32 -4.96
CA GLU A 159 -3.47 -3.43 -3.82
C GLU A 159 -2.33 -2.45 -4.13
N ILE A 160 -1.24 -2.88 -4.76
CA ILE A 160 -0.14 -2.01 -5.20
C ILE A 160 -0.66 -0.90 -6.13
N ILE A 161 -1.52 -1.25 -7.10
CA ILE A 161 -2.10 -0.29 -8.05
C ILE A 161 -3.03 0.70 -7.34
N LEU A 162 -3.85 0.21 -6.39
CA LEU A 162 -4.73 1.07 -5.61
C LEU A 162 -3.93 2.03 -4.71
N MET A 163 -2.90 1.53 -4.04
CA MET A 163 -2.02 2.35 -3.21
C MET A 163 -1.27 3.39 -4.05
N MET A 164 -0.79 3.05 -5.25
CA MET A 164 -0.15 4.01 -6.15
C MET A 164 -1.08 5.20 -6.46
N LYS A 165 -2.35 4.94 -6.75
CA LYS A 165 -3.34 6.02 -6.94
C LYS A 165 -3.60 6.77 -5.62
N GLY A 166 -3.62 6.05 -4.51
CA GLY A 166 -3.79 6.61 -3.16
C GLY A 166 -2.68 7.56 -2.74
N THR A 167 -1.44 7.40 -3.26
CA THR A 167 -0.34 8.33 -2.95
C THR A 167 -0.64 9.77 -3.37
N SER A 168 -1.52 9.99 -4.36
CA SER A 168 -1.97 11.34 -4.77
C SER A 168 -2.56 12.16 -3.62
N LEU A 169 -3.07 11.50 -2.58
CA LEU A 169 -3.59 12.16 -1.37
C LEU A 169 -2.49 12.83 -0.53
N ALA A 170 -1.21 12.45 -0.72
CA ALA A 170 -0.08 13.11 -0.05
C ALA A 170 0.03 14.60 -0.41
N SER A 171 -0.45 14.98 -1.60
CA SER A 171 -0.52 16.38 -2.02
C SER A 171 -1.41 17.27 -1.12
N THR A 172 -2.27 16.65 -0.30
CA THR A 172 -3.15 17.40 0.64
C THR A 172 -2.43 17.84 1.92
N ILE A 173 -1.25 17.28 2.19
CA ILE A 173 -0.40 17.61 3.32
C ILE A 173 0.96 18.18 2.88
N THR A 174 0.92 19.05 1.86
CA THR A 174 2.06 19.80 1.33
C THR A 174 3.16 19.02 0.60
N ILE A 175 2.97 17.72 0.34
CA ILE A 175 3.95 16.94 -0.41
C ILE A 175 3.86 17.25 -1.90
N MET A 176 5.01 17.55 -2.51
CA MET A 176 5.13 17.85 -3.94
C MET A 176 5.40 16.55 -4.73
N ASP A 177 4.47 15.60 -4.61
CA ASP A 177 4.37 14.42 -5.46
C ASP A 177 3.83 14.80 -6.85
N LEU A 178 3.57 13.83 -7.72
CA LEU A 178 3.03 14.09 -9.06
C LEU A 178 1.76 14.97 -9.03
N THR A 179 0.84 14.70 -8.11
CA THR A 179 -0.40 15.49 -7.95
C THR A 179 -0.13 16.85 -7.31
N GLY A 180 0.79 16.95 -6.35
CA GLY A 180 1.18 18.19 -5.70
C GLY A 180 1.80 19.17 -6.69
N VAL A 181 2.72 18.72 -7.54
CA VAL A 181 3.32 19.54 -8.60
C VAL A 181 2.28 19.92 -9.66
N ALA A 182 1.37 19.02 -10.02
CA ALA A 182 0.26 19.35 -10.93
C ALA A 182 -0.59 20.51 -10.36
N LYS A 183 -0.99 20.43 -9.09
CA LYS A 183 -1.75 21.51 -8.41
C LYS A 183 -0.94 22.82 -8.39
N TYR A 184 0.36 22.76 -8.15
CA TYR A 184 1.21 23.95 -8.17
C TYR A 184 1.24 24.62 -9.56
N ILE A 185 1.41 23.85 -10.64
CA ILE A 185 1.38 24.37 -11.99
C ILE A 185 0.00 24.99 -12.30
N ILE A 186 -1.08 24.35 -11.89
CA ILE A 186 -2.44 24.84 -12.06
C ILE A 186 -2.64 26.17 -11.34
N SER A 187 -2.14 26.33 -10.13
CA SER A 187 -2.29 27.58 -9.36
C SER A 187 -1.61 28.80 -10.01
N THR A 188 -0.60 28.55 -10.87
CA THR A 188 0.11 29.63 -11.59
C THR A 188 -0.40 29.84 -13.01
N THR A 189 -0.98 28.82 -13.64
CA THR A 189 -1.39 28.87 -15.06
C THR A 189 -2.90 28.97 -15.24
N PHE A 190 -3.69 28.61 -14.23
CA PHE A 190 -5.15 28.52 -14.28
C PHE A 190 -5.70 27.60 -15.38
N LYS A 191 -4.91 26.60 -15.82
CA LYS A 191 -5.23 25.63 -16.87
C LYS A 191 -5.26 24.18 -16.31
N PRO A 192 -6.30 23.80 -15.55
CA PRO A 192 -6.36 22.52 -14.88
C PRO A 192 -6.47 21.33 -15.83
N ILE A 193 -7.18 21.47 -16.95
CA ILE A 193 -7.46 20.36 -17.87
C ILE A 193 -6.15 19.87 -18.50
N GLU A 194 -5.36 20.78 -19.05
CA GLU A 194 -4.09 20.48 -19.72
C GLU A 194 -3.12 19.76 -18.77
N VAL A 195 -2.97 20.31 -17.57
CA VAL A 195 -2.02 19.77 -16.58
C VAL A 195 -2.48 18.41 -16.04
N PHE A 196 -3.78 18.23 -15.76
CA PHE A 196 -4.28 16.94 -15.30
C PHE A 196 -4.32 15.87 -16.36
N ILE A 197 -4.45 16.20 -17.65
CA ILE A 197 -4.28 15.25 -18.75
C ILE A 197 -2.86 14.70 -18.76
N VAL A 198 -1.84 15.56 -18.63
CA VAL A 198 -0.44 15.12 -18.57
C VAL A 198 -0.17 14.28 -17.32
N ALA A 199 -0.58 14.75 -16.15
CA ALA A 199 -0.43 14.01 -14.90
C ALA A 199 -1.14 12.64 -14.94
N GLY A 200 -2.38 12.60 -15.45
CA GLY A 200 -3.15 11.37 -15.66
C GLY A 200 -2.48 10.40 -16.61
N GLY A 201 -1.87 10.90 -17.70
CA GLY A 201 -1.07 10.10 -18.62
C GLY A 201 0.14 9.45 -17.94
N ILE A 202 0.85 10.19 -17.07
CA ILE A 202 1.97 9.65 -16.29
C ILE A 202 1.50 8.59 -15.30
N TYR A 203 0.39 8.82 -14.56
CA TYR A 203 -0.22 7.82 -13.67
C TYR A 203 -0.63 6.55 -14.44
N LEU A 204 -1.25 6.71 -15.62
CA LEU A 204 -1.63 5.60 -16.48
C LEU A 204 -0.41 4.79 -16.93
N PHE A 205 0.65 5.46 -17.32
CA PHE A 205 1.90 4.80 -17.73
C PHE A 205 2.55 4.04 -16.57
N MET A 206 2.61 4.63 -15.36
CA MET A 206 3.10 3.94 -14.17
C MET A 206 2.22 2.71 -13.84
N THR A 207 0.89 2.86 -13.90
CA THR A 207 -0.04 1.74 -13.71
C THR A 207 0.22 0.62 -14.72
N PHE A 208 0.42 0.96 -15.98
CA PHE A 208 0.71 0.00 -17.03
C PHE A 208 1.99 -0.80 -16.76
N ILE A 209 3.06 -0.14 -16.34
CA ILE A 209 4.31 -0.82 -15.94
C ILE A 209 4.08 -1.77 -14.78
N ILE A 210 3.48 -1.29 -13.69
CA ILE A 210 3.20 -2.09 -12.49
C ILE A 210 2.34 -3.30 -12.85
N HIS A 211 1.27 -3.10 -13.61
CA HIS A 211 0.38 -4.18 -14.05
C HIS A 211 1.11 -5.28 -14.84
N ASN A 212 1.99 -4.89 -15.78
CA ASN A 212 2.75 -5.87 -16.57
C ASN A 212 3.77 -6.64 -15.71
N VAL A 213 4.41 -5.97 -14.75
CA VAL A 213 5.30 -6.64 -13.79
C VAL A 213 4.52 -7.66 -12.96
N ILE A 214 3.34 -7.28 -12.45
CA ILE A 214 2.48 -8.19 -11.68
C ILE A 214 2.06 -9.38 -12.51
N LYS A 215 1.56 -9.16 -13.74
CA LYS A 215 1.18 -10.25 -14.66
C LYS A 215 2.34 -11.19 -14.96
N PHE A 216 3.54 -10.66 -15.14
CA PHE A 216 4.72 -11.49 -15.35
C PHE A 216 5.01 -12.38 -14.12
N LEU A 217 4.91 -11.82 -12.91
CA LEU A 217 5.08 -12.57 -11.66
C LEU A 217 3.97 -13.63 -11.50
N GLU A 218 2.72 -13.28 -11.75
CA GLU A 218 1.60 -14.21 -11.73
C GLU A 218 1.84 -15.40 -12.66
N LYS A 219 2.20 -15.14 -13.92
CA LYS A 219 2.49 -16.19 -14.91
C LYS A 219 3.66 -17.07 -14.49
N LYS A 220 4.71 -16.50 -13.90
CA LYS A 220 5.89 -17.23 -13.43
C LYS A 220 5.60 -18.14 -12.24
N TYR A 221 4.71 -17.72 -11.34
CA TYR A 221 4.39 -18.42 -10.09
C TYR A 221 3.01 -19.08 -10.08
N SER A 222 2.23 -19.00 -11.18
CA SER A 222 0.98 -19.75 -11.32
C SER A 222 1.22 -21.26 -11.24
N PHE A 223 0.29 -21.96 -10.61
CA PHE A 223 0.21 -23.41 -10.78
C PHE A 223 -0.40 -23.67 -12.17
N ASN A 224 0.38 -24.22 -13.09
CA ASN A 224 -0.17 -24.89 -14.26
C ASN A 224 -0.85 -26.17 -13.84
#